data_16d7e96338ff88c78509b078167d9419
#
_entry.id   16d7e96338ff88c78509b078167d9419
#
_cell.length_a   1.000
_cell.length_b   1.000
_cell.length_c   1.000
_cell.angle_alpha   90.00
_cell.angle_beta   90.00
_cell.angle_gamma   90.00
#
_symmetry.space_group_name_H-M   'P 1'
#
loop_
_entity.id
_entity.type
_entity.pdbx_description
1 polymer ?
#
loop_
_entity_poly.entity_id
_entity_poly.type
_entity_poly.pdbx_seq_one_letter_code
_entity_poly.pdbx_strand_id
1 'polypeptide(L)'
;MTLAVASLLLALGAEPAAAKRPPVRIDAEEVRYSYKERTVTFVGRPTVKLTREDATLLCSQVVGENDADGKIARATCSGDVTLKRGGRTVTCQSAVFVESSALVTCRGAAGRPVLLTDGPSTVAGQELVYDLDRDLVTLRGQVVGDIVPQGKLERRRGGKR
;
A
#
# COMPACT_ATOMS: atom_id res chain seq x y z
N MET A 1 23.31 -60.14 -17.98
CA MET A 1 23.84 -58.79 -17.74
C MET A 1 22.90 -57.81 -18.34
N THR A 2 22.02 -57.25 -17.54
CA THR A 2 20.98 -56.27 -17.97
C THR A 2 21.28 -54.94 -17.28
N LEU A 3 21.73 -53.93 -18.07
CA LEU A 3 22.00 -52.58 -17.60
C LEU A 3 20.67 -51.80 -17.51
N ALA A 4 20.28 -51.41 -16.33
CA ALA A 4 19.19 -50.51 -16.08
C ALA A 4 19.69 -49.07 -16.19
N VAL A 5 19.19 -48.33 -17.20
CA VAL A 5 19.46 -46.90 -17.35
C VAL A 5 18.41 -46.13 -16.50
N ALA A 6 18.88 -45.55 -15.42
CA ALA A 6 18.07 -44.68 -14.59
C ALA A 6 18.00 -43.27 -15.23
N SER A 7 16.85 -42.90 -15.80
CA SER A 7 16.59 -41.57 -16.29
C SER A 7 16.32 -40.59 -15.12
N LEU A 8 17.28 -39.72 -14.86
CA LEU A 8 17.15 -38.62 -13.91
C LEU A 8 16.37 -37.47 -14.56
N LEU A 9 15.07 -37.37 -14.26
CA LEU A 9 14.23 -36.24 -14.63
C LEU A 9 14.62 -35.04 -13.73
N LEU A 10 15.39 -34.11 -14.28
CA LEU A 10 15.52 -32.76 -13.71
C LEU A 10 14.20 -32.02 -13.87
N ALA A 11 13.44 -31.91 -12.79
CA ALA A 11 12.32 -30.96 -12.71
C ALA A 11 12.92 -29.54 -12.63
N LEU A 12 12.95 -28.82 -13.76
CA LEU A 12 13.16 -27.39 -13.76
C LEU A 12 11.95 -26.74 -13.05
N GLY A 13 12.13 -26.40 -11.78
CA GLY A 13 11.22 -25.54 -11.06
C GLY A 13 11.16 -24.17 -11.75
N ALA A 14 10.11 -23.90 -12.49
CA ALA A 14 9.82 -22.55 -12.96
C ALA A 14 9.55 -21.69 -11.71
N GLU A 15 10.50 -20.80 -11.35
CA GLU A 15 10.24 -19.72 -10.41
C GLU A 15 9.05 -18.92 -10.93
N PRO A 16 8.02 -18.66 -10.09
CA PRO A 16 6.93 -17.81 -10.52
C PRO A 16 7.50 -16.43 -10.83
N ALA A 17 7.42 -16.03 -12.10
CA ALA A 17 7.78 -14.69 -12.53
C ALA A 17 7.00 -13.71 -11.64
N ALA A 18 7.71 -12.91 -10.84
CA ALA A 18 7.11 -11.88 -10.01
C ALA A 18 6.25 -11.01 -10.92
N ALA A 19 4.94 -11.02 -10.70
CA ALA A 19 3.99 -10.25 -11.49
C ALA A 19 4.48 -8.80 -11.52
N LYS A 20 4.74 -8.25 -12.72
CA LYS A 20 5.18 -6.86 -12.89
C LYS A 20 4.09 -5.96 -12.32
N ARG A 21 4.36 -5.35 -11.17
CA ARG A 21 3.45 -4.35 -10.62
C ARG A 21 3.38 -3.15 -11.56
N PRO A 22 2.21 -2.54 -11.72
CA PRO A 22 2.05 -1.35 -12.54
C PRO A 22 2.92 -0.20 -11.99
N PRO A 23 3.39 0.69 -12.87
CA PRO A 23 4.23 1.81 -12.46
C PRO A 23 3.48 2.78 -11.55
N VAL A 24 4.21 3.41 -10.62
CA VAL A 24 3.70 4.53 -9.83
C VAL A 24 3.90 5.81 -10.65
N ARG A 25 2.83 6.56 -10.85
CA ARG A 25 2.89 7.92 -11.37
C ARG A 25 3.06 8.89 -10.20
N ILE A 26 3.99 9.84 -10.33
CA ILE A 26 4.28 10.87 -9.33
C ILE A 26 4.09 12.24 -9.98
N ASP A 27 3.20 13.04 -9.41
CA ASP A 27 2.99 14.44 -9.77
C ASP A 27 3.50 15.31 -8.62
N ALA A 28 4.53 16.11 -8.86
CA ALA A 28 5.20 16.98 -7.87
C ALA A 28 5.64 18.28 -8.55
N GLU A 29 5.90 19.33 -7.76
CA GLU A 29 6.40 20.61 -8.28
C GLU A 29 7.92 20.59 -8.42
N GLU A 30 8.62 19.92 -7.51
CA GLU A 30 10.07 19.87 -7.49
C GLU A 30 10.55 18.44 -7.26
N VAL A 31 11.64 18.06 -7.91
CA VAL A 31 12.37 16.81 -7.68
C VAL A 31 13.84 17.08 -7.45
N ARG A 32 14.42 16.45 -6.45
CA ARG A 32 15.86 16.50 -6.13
C ARG A 32 16.42 15.09 -6.07
N TYR A 33 17.55 14.86 -6.73
CA TYR A 33 18.28 13.60 -6.70
C TYR A 33 19.57 13.75 -5.92
N SER A 34 19.81 12.86 -4.95
CA SER A 34 21.11 12.67 -4.31
C SER A 34 21.71 11.34 -4.79
N TYR A 35 22.57 11.41 -5.77
CA TYR A 35 23.23 10.22 -6.31
C TYR A 35 24.14 9.53 -5.29
N LYS A 36 24.76 10.32 -4.40
CA LYS A 36 25.62 9.81 -3.33
C LYS A 36 24.83 8.98 -2.30
N GLU A 37 23.66 9.46 -1.93
CA GLU A 37 22.79 8.83 -0.93
C GLU A 37 21.76 7.89 -1.56
N ARG A 38 21.71 7.84 -2.90
CA ARG A 38 20.72 7.08 -3.67
C ARG A 38 19.28 7.39 -3.26
N THR A 39 19.00 8.65 -3.05
CA THR A 39 17.67 9.14 -2.68
C THR A 39 17.10 10.08 -3.72
N VAL A 40 15.80 10.10 -3.83
CA VAL A 40 15.04 11.08 -4.61
C VAL A 40 13.99 11.73 -3.72
N THR A 41 13.94 13.05 -3.71
CA THR A 41 12.95 13.81 -2.93
C THR A 41 12.02 14.55 -3.87
N PHE A 42 10.72 14.32 -3.70
CA PHE A 42 9.67 15.06 -4.38
C PHE A 42 9.00 16.02 -3.40
N VAL A 43 8.80 17.25 -3.81
CA VAL A 43 8.14 18.29 -3.01
C VAL A 43 6.93 18.80 -3.75
N GLY A 44 5.81 18.90 -3.08
CA GLY A 44 4.57 19.42 -3.61
C GLY A 44 4.24 20.81 -3.05
N ARG A 45 3.52 21.59 -3.86
CA ARG A 45 2.92 22.87 -3.42
C ARG A 45 1.50 22.97 -4.02
N PRO A 46 0.48 22.55 -3.30
CA PRO A 46 0.49 22.15 -1.88
C PRO A 46 0.86 20.69 -1.62
N THR A 47 0.76 19.76 -2.59
CA THR A 47 0.93 18.32 -2.35
C THR A 47 1.68 17.61 -3.47
N VAL A 48 2.40 16.54 -3.11
CA VAL A 48 2.83 15.48 -4.03
C VAL A 48 1.69 14.48 -4.15
N LYS A 49 1.40 14.04 -5.37
CA LYS A 49 0.41 13.01 -5.66
C LYS A 49 1.09 11.79 -6.27
N LEU A 50 0.93 10.63 -5.62
CA LEU A 50 1.32 9.34 -6.17
C LEU A 50 0.08 8.56 -6.55
N THR A 51 0.11 7.97 -7.73
CA THR A 51 -1.02 7.17 -8.24
C THR A 51 -0.51 5.83 -8.74
N ARG A 52 -1.14 4.75 -8.28
CA ARG A 52 -0.94 3.40 -8.81
C ARG A 52 -2.29 2.71 -8.89
N GLU A 53 -2.71 2.37 -10.12
CA GLU A 53 -4.06 1.81 -10.37
C GLU A 53 -5.15 2.70 -9.78
N ASP A 54 -5.97 2.16 -8.87
CA ASP A 54 -7.05 2.85 -8.16
C ASP A 54 -6.60 3.51 -6.83
N ALA A 55 -5.32 3.32 -6.44
CA ALA A 55 -4.76 3.91 -5.23
C ALA A 55 -4.14 5.28 -5.50
N THR A 56 -4.46 6.25 -4.67
CA THR A 56 -3.89 7.60 -4.69
C THR A 56 -3.37 7.96 -3.31
N LEU A 57 -2.11 8.39 -3.23
CA LEU A 57 -1.47 8.88 -2.02
C LEU A 57 -1.11 10.36 -2.20
N LEU A 58 -1.50 11.19 -1.25
CA LEU A 58 -1.24 12.62 -1.21
C LEU A 58 -0.43 12.95 0.05
N CYS A 59 0.60 13.77 -0.07
CA CYS A 59 1.39 14.29 1.07
C CYS A 59 2.20 15.52 0.65
N SER A 60 2.83 16.20 1.58
CA SER A 60 3.62 17.39 1.27
C SER A 60 4.95 17.07 0.63
N GLN A 61 5.58 15.97 1.04
CA GLN A 61 6.89 15.53 0.57
C GLN A 61 6.97 14.01 0.51
N VAL A 62 7.69 13.52 -0.50
CA VAL A 62 8.04 12.10 -0.65
C VAL A 62 9.55 11.97 -0.76
N VAL A 63 10.13 11.09 0.04
CA VAL A 63 11.53 10.68 -0.07
C VAL A 63 11.57 9.23 -0.52
N GLY A 64 12.11 8.98 -1.70
CA GLY A 64 12.36 7.65 -2.24
C GLY A 64 13.79 7.21 -1.98
N GLU A 65 13.97 5.99 -1.52
CA GLU A 65 15.26 5.33 -1.37
C GLU A 65 15.40 4.28 -2.48
N ASN A 66 16.47 4.36 -3.25
CA ASN A 66 16.72 3.45 -4.36
C ASN A 66 17.55 2.25 -3.90
N ASP A 67 17.25 1.09 -4.47
CA ASP A 67 18.06 -0.12 -4.36
C ASP A 67 19.35 -0.03 -5.19
N ALA A 68 20.10 -1.13 -5.25
CA ALA A 68 21.35 -1.21 -6.02
C ALA A 68 21.12 -1.05 -7.53
N ASP A 69 19.93 -1.38 -8.03
CA ASP A 69 19.55 -1.29 -9.45
C ASP A 69 18.97 0.08 -9.82
N GLY A 70 18.90 1.01 -8.86
CA GLY A 70 18.35 2.36 -9.05
C GLY A 70 16.82 2.43 -9.05
N LYS A 71 16.13 1.37 -8.60
CA LYS A 71 14.68 1.34 -8.45
C LYS A 71 14.30 1.80 -7.04
N ILE A 72 13.18 2.48 -6.91
CA ILE A 72 12.67 2.87 -5.59
C ILE A 72 12.27 1.62 -4.82
N ALA A 73 12.99 1.32 -3.73
CA ALA A 73 12.72 0.21 -2.84
C ALA A 73 11.79 0.61 -1.69
N ARG A 74 11.89 1.87 -1.25
CA ARG A 74 11.08 2.45 -0.17
C ARG A 74 10.72 3.88 -0.51
N ALA A 75 9.52 4.31 -0.16
CA ALA A 75 9.09 5.69 -0.25
C ALA A 75 8.48 6.13 1.08
N THR A 76 8.92 7.27 1.60
CA THR A 76 8.39 7.86 2.82
C THR A 76 7.65 9.14 2.46
N CYS A 77 6.34 9.17 2.73
CA CYS A 77 5.50 10.35 2.63
C CYS A 77 5.38 11.02 3.98
N SER A 78 5.46 12.34 4.02
CA SER A 78 5.31 13.14 5.22
C SER A 78 4.48 14.39 4.96
N GLY A 79 3.80 14.88 6.03
CA GLY A 79 2.95 16.07 6.00
C GLY A 79 1.55 15.79 5.46
N ASP A 80 0.60 15.62 6.39
CA ASP A 80 -0.84 15.45 6.13
C ASP A 80 -1.14 14.41 5.03
N VAL A 81 -0.75 13.18 5.30
CA VAL A 81 -0.85 12.07 4.35
C VAL A 81 -2.31 11.63 4.20
N THR A 82 -2.77 11.52 2.96
CA THR A 82 -4.07 10.96 2.62
C THR A 82 -3.90 9.86 1.58
N LEU A 83 -4.30 8.65 1.93
CA LEU A 83 -4.37 7.49 1.02
C LEU A 83 -5.84 7.22 0.68
N LYS A 84 -6.14 7.11 -0.61
CA LYS A 84 -7.48 6.77 -1.12
C LYS A 84 -7.39 5.52 -1.99
N ARG A 85 -8.29 4.58 -1.78
CA ARG A 85 -8.45 3.40 -2.62
C ARG A 85 -9.85 2.79 -2.47
N GLY A 86 -10.52 2.54 -3.59
CA GLY A 86 -11.78 1.79 -3.60
C GLY A 86 -12.87 2.34 -2.67
N GLY A 87 -13.04 3.66 -2.57
CA GLY A 87 -14.00 4.31 -1.66
C GLY A 87 -13.52 4.44 -0.21
N ARG A 88 -12.37 3.86 0.14
CA ARG A 88 -11.73 3.99 1.46
C ARG A 88 -10.76 5.18 1.45
N THR A 89 -10.70 5.88 2.58
CA THR A 89 -9.76 6.98 2.81
C THR A 89 -9.04 6.75 4.13
N VAL A 90 -7.72 6.83 4.09
CA VAL A 90 -6.85 6.81 5.28
C VAL A 90 -6.17 8.16 5.39
N THR A 91 -6.22 8.79 6.57
CA THR A 91 -5.46 9.99 6.87
C THR A 91 -4.49 9.72 8.01
N CYS A 92 -3.26 10.20 7.89
CA CYS A 92 -2.22 10.02 8.89
C CYS A 92 -1.14 11.10 8.79
N GLN A 93 -0.17 11.09 9.68
CA GLN A 93 0.90 12.08 9.70
C GLN A 93 2.07 11.70 8.79
N SER A 94 2.35 10.39 8.69
CA SER A 94 3.39 9.86 7.82
C SER A 94 2.98 8.50 7.27
N ALA A 95 3.47 8.17 6.09
CA ALA A 95 3.30 6.85 5.49
C ALA A 95 4.60 6.37 4.88
N VAL A 96 4.89 5.09 5.04
CA VAL A 96 6.03 4.41 4.44
C VAL A 96 5.51 3.32 3.52
N PHE A 97 5.90 3.37 2.26
CA PHE A 97 5.66 2.33 1.28
C PHE A 97 6.92 1.49 1.08
N VAL A 98 6.78 0.17 1.06
CA VAL A 98 7.86 -0.79 0.76
C VAL A 98 7.48 -1.57 -0.48
N GLU A 99 8.26 -1.41 -1.56
CA GLU A 99 7.96 -1.99 -2.88
C GLU A 99 7.94 -3.52 -2.85
N SER A 100 8.91 -4.16 -2.21
CA SER A 100 9.05 -5.62 -2.19
C SER A 100 7.85 -6.36 -1.58
N SER A 101 7.18 -5.74 -0.61
CA SER A 101 6.02 -6.30 0.10
C SER A 101 4.69 -5.66 -0.26
N ALA A 102 4.69 -4.59 -1.06
CA ALA A 102 3.52 -3.76 -1.39
C ALA A 102 2.75 -3.27 -0.15
N LEU A 103 3.48 -3.03 0.96
CA LEU A 103 2.89 -2.56 2.22
C LEU A 103 2.99 -1.04 2.32
N VAL A 104 1.90 -0.40 2.70
CA VAL A 104 1.85 0.99 3.15
C VAL A 104 1.62 0.99 4.66
N THR A 105 2.56 1.54 5.42
CA THR A 105 2.41 1.72 6.87
C THR A 105 2.16 3.19 7.17
N CYS A 106 0.97 3.52 7.65
CA CYS A 106 0.57 4.84 8.08
C CYS A 106 0.72 4.97 9.59
N ARG A 107 1.27 6.10 10.05
CA ARG A 107 1.40 6.42 11.48
C ARG A 107 0.79 7.77 11.79
N GLY A 108 0.09 7.83 12.91
CA GLY A 108 -0.38 9.07 13.50
C GLY A 108 0.73 9.80 14.26
N ALA A 109 0.37 10.94 14.84
CA ALA A 109 1.19 11.69 15.79
C ALA A 109 0.42 11.87 17.12
N ALA A 110 1.08 12.42 18.12
CA ALA A 110 0.41 12.74 19.40
C ALA A 110 -0.81 13.64 19.15
N GLY A 111 -2.00 13.21 19.63
CA GLY A 111 -3.25 13.91 19.41
C GLY A 111 -3.82 13.85 17.98
N ARG A 112 -3.15 13.15 17.05
CA ARG A 112 -3.58 12.95 15.66
C ARG A 112 -3.49 11.47 15.30
N PRO A 113 -4.51 10.66 15.62
CA PRO A 113 -4.52 9.24 15.26
C PRO A 113 -4.59 9.05 13.75
N VAL A 114 -4.28 7.86 13.29
CA VAL A 114 -4.64 7.41 11.95
C VAL A 114 -6.15 7.24 11.88
N LEU A 115 -6.78 7.78 10.86
CA LEU A 115 -8.22 7.62 10.61
C LEU A 115 -8.42 6.79 9.34
N LEU A 116 -9.23 5.74 9.44
CA LEU A 116 -9.75 4.99 8.30
C LEU A 116 -11.23 5.29 8.16
N THR A 117 -11.64 5.77 6.99
CA THR A 117 -13.05 5.97 6.62
C THR A 117 -13.39 5.03 5.49
N ASP A 118 -14.47 4.28 5.65
CA ASP A 118 -15.02 3.37 4.64
C ASP A 118 -16.54 3.55 4.59
N GLY A 119 -17.00 4.30 3.59
CA GLY A 119 -18.39 4.75 3.52
C GLY A 119 -18.78 5.55 4.78
N PRO A 120 -19.84 5.13 5.51
CA PRO A 120 -20.28 5.79 6.75
C PRO A 120 -19.48 5.39 7.99
N SER A 121 -18.58 4.39 7.88
CA SER A 121 -17.77 3.88 9.00
C SER A 121 -16.47 4.67 9.13
N THR A 122 -16.09 4.99 10.37
CA THR A 122 -14.81 5.64 10.68
C THR A 122 -14.16 4.94 11.86
N VAL A 123 -12.89 4.58 11.72
CA VAL A 123 -12.10 3.92 12.75
C VAL A 123 -10.78 4.66 12.94
N ALA A 124 -10.40 4.90 14.20
CA ALA A 124 -9.16 5.54 14.57
C ALA A 124 -8.21 4.55 15.26
N GLY A 125 -6.90 4.74 15.06
CA GLY A 125 -5.86 3.97 15.72
C GLY A 125 -4.51 4.70 15.65
N GLN A 126 -3.45 4.07 16.14
CA GLN A 126 -2.12 4.68 16.14
C GLN A 126 -1.31 4.34 14.88
N GLU A 127 -1.48 3.14 14.36
CA GLU A 127 -0.80 2.65 13.17
C GLU A 127 -1.77 1.87 12.29
N LEU A 128 -1.68 2.08 10.99
CA LEU A 128 -2.41 1.30 10.00
C LEU A 128 -1.43 0.71 9.00
N VAL A 129 -1.57 -0.58 8.73
CA VAL A 129 -0.84 -1.29 7.67
C VAL A 129 -1.83 -1.67 6.58
N TYR A 130 -1.57 -1.23 5.36
CA TYR A 130 -2.34 -1.60 4.18
C TYR A 130 -1.50 -2.49 3.26
N ASP A 131 -1.89 -3.74 3.12
CA ASP A 131 -1.35 -4.67 2.13
C ASP A 131 -2.09 -4.43 0.80
N LEU A 132 -1.41 -3.80 -0.15
CA LEU A 132 -2.02 -3.42 -1.43
C LEU A 132 -2.28 -4.63 -2.34
N ASP A 133 -1.48 -5.69 -2.22
CA ASP A 133 -1.65 -6.89 -3.03
C ASP A 133 -2.85 -7.73 -2.57
N ARG A 134 -3.10 -7.76 -1.25
CA ARG A 134 -4.22 -8.50 -0.65
C ARG A 134 -5.46 -7.66 -0.41
N ASP A 135 -5.38 -6.36 -0.63
CA ASP A 135 -6.42 -5.37 -0.26
C ASP A 135 -6.84 -5.50 1.22
N LEU A 136 -5.86 -5.73 2.10
CA LEU A 136 -6.06 -5.97 3.52
C LEU A 136 -5.57 -4.79 4.35
N VAL A 137 -6.45 -4.26 5.18
CA VAL A 137 -6.14 -3.18 6.13
C VAL A 137 -6.10 -3.73 7.54
N THR A 138 -5.02 -3.43 8.28
CA THR A 138 -4.88 -3.74 9.70
C THR A 138 -4.64 -2.44 10.46
N LEU A 139 -5.50 -2.12 11.42
CA LEU A 139 -5.37 -0.96 12.30
C LEU A 139 -4.97 -1.42 13.71
N ARG A 140 -4.03 -0.74 14.33
CA ARG A 140 -3.45 -1.09 15.64
C ARG A 140 -3.35 0.11 16.58
N GLY A 141 -3.30 -0.17 17.88
CA GLY A 141 -3.09 0.81 18.96
C GLY A 141 -4.34 1.60 19.30
N GLN A 142 -4.98 1.23 20.43
CA GLN A 142 -6.19 1.89 20.95
C GLN A 142 -7.24 2.16 19.86
N VAL A 143 -7.63 1.10 19.15
CA VAL A 143 -8.58 1.23 18.05
C VAL A 143 -9.96 1.57 18.58
N VAL A 144 -10.51 2.70 18.12
CA VAL A 144 -11.83 3.21 18.43
C VAL A 144 -12.54 3.59 17.15
N GLY A 145 -13.83 3.28 17.02
CA GLY A 145 -14.53 3.66 15.82
C GLY A 145 -16.01 3.32 15.81
N ASP A 146 -16.70 3.97 14.90
CA ASP A 146 -18.10 3.72 14.58
C ASP A 146 -18.18 2.91 13.29
N ILE A 147 -18.63 1.68 13.41
CA ILE A 147 -18.82 0.79 12.26
C ILE A 147 -20.30 0.72 11.95
N VAL A 148 -20.67 1.23 10.78
CA VAL A 148 -22.02 1.13 10.24
C VAL A 148 -22.09 -0.09 9.33
N PRO A 149 -22.84 -1.15 9.69
CA PRO A 149 -22.96 -2.33 8.86
C PRO A 149 -23.52 -1.96 7.49
N GLN A 150 -22.73 -2.16 6.44
CA GLN A 150 -23.21 -2.06 5.07
C GLN A 150 -23.72 -3.43 4.61
N GLY A 151 -25.00 -3.59 4.50
CA GLY A 151 -25.57 -4.79 3.91
C GLY A 151 -27.01 -4.99 4.37
N LYS A 152 -27.98 -4.65 3.53
CA LYS A 152 -29.22 -5.41 3.46
C LYS A 152 -28.80 -6.84 3.14
N LEU A 153 -28.78 -7.72 4.13
CA LEU A 153 -28.96 -9.13 3.89
C LEU A 153 -30.35 -9.25 3.23
N GLU A 154 -30.41 -9.26 1.93
CA GLU A 154 -31.59 -9.73 1.22
C GLU A 154 -31.80 -11.16 1.67
N ARG A 155 -32.67 -11.34 2.66
CA ARG A 155 -33.27 -12.64 2.94
C ARG A 155 -33.94 -13.08 1.64
N ARG A 156 -33.26 -13.94 0.89
CA ARG A 156 -33.92 -14.73 -0.11
C ARG A 156 -35.07 -15.43 0.62
N ARG A 157 -36.27 -14.88 0.51
CA ARG A 157 -37.51 -15.61 0.80
C ARG A 157 -37.53 -16.77 -0.16
N GLY A 158 -37.16 -17.94 0.35
CA GLY A 158 -37.42 -19.21 -0.34
C GLY A 158 -38.89 -19.29 -0.64
N GLY A 159 -39.25 -19.07 -1.89
CA GLY A 159 -40.58 -19.35 -2.39
C GLY A 159 -40.81 -20.86 -2.28
N LYS A 160 -41.71 -21.26 -1.39
CA LYS A 160 -42.37 -22.55 -1.46
C LYS A 160 -43.19 -22.60 -2.75
N ARG A 161 -42.94 -23.63 -3.55
CA ARG A 161 -43.97 -24.39 -4.28
C ARG A 161 -43.51 -25.79 -4.48
#